data_c933d1b34d497c30fdfbf5fed4cb0319
#
_entry.id   c933d1b34d497c30fdfbf5fed4cb0319
#
_cell.length_a   1.000
_cell.length_b   1.000
_cell.length_c   1.000
_cell.angle_alpha   90.00
_cell.angle_beta   90.00
_cell.angle_gamma   90.00
#
_symmetry.space_group_name_H-M   'P 1'
#
loop_
_entity.id
_entity.type
_entity.pdbx_description
1 polymer ?
#
loop_
_entity_poly.entity_id
_entity_poly.type
_entity_poly.pdbx_seq_one_letter_code
_entity_poly.pdbx_strand_id
1 'polypeptide(L)'
;GDADLTYAWTEDKLDTTTYSVSENGTAITNQLSCADPNLYDGENNTVTWLSRSDWNGTLPTETVKLALTEQLKKDLQDIRYDPADYEAVNLPAMGKNNGVTLYDMIGLDYDDPKWDDLLDNLTFDEMNTLIGDAFHWTMPVKSIEAPGTRDENGPQGLTASLLGSGATQLTATAFTSEDVMAATFNTDLMTAVGTIIGNNCLSANIACLYGPGNNIHRTPYGGRNFEDY
;
A
#
# COMPACT_ATOMS: atom_id res chain seq x y z
N GLY A 1 -14.30 5.75 -31.27
CA GLY A 1 -13.51 6.63 -30.46
C GLY A 1 -12.44 7.31 -31.27
N ASP A 2 -12.00 8.46 -30.85
CA ASP A 2 -10.94 9.20 -31.51
C ASP A 2 -9.63 8.42 -31.32
N ALA A 3 -8.95 8.09 -32.42
CA ALA A 3 -7.71 7.31 -32.38
C ALA A 3 -6.60 8.04 -31.61
N ASP A 4 -6.67 9.37 -31.53
CA ASP A 4 -5.70 10.20 -30.80
C ASP A 4 -5.88 10.14 -29.28
N LEU A 5 -7.01 9.60 -28.81
CA LEU A 5 -7.31 9.39 -27.39
C LEU A 5 -7.10 7.95 -26.93
N THR A 6 -6.72 7.06 -27.84
CA THR A 6 -6.43 5.66 -27.51
C THR A 6 -4.94 5.46 -27.28
N TYR A 7 -4.60 5.07 -26.06
CA TYR A 7 -3.25 4.60 -25.74
C TYR A 7 -3.26 3.08 -25.79
N ALA A 8 -2.50 2.51 -26.71
CA ALA A 8 -2.26 1.07 -26.75
C ALA A 8 -0.92 0.77 -26.07
N TRP A 9 -0.97 0.13 -24.92
CA TRP A 9 0.20 -0.41 -24.25
C TRP A 9 0.28 -1.91 -24.51
N THR A 10 1.45 -2.34 -24.90
CA THR A 10 1.74 -3.77 -25.04
C THR A 10 2.82 -4.10 -24.03
N GLU A 11 2.54 -5.04 -23.17
CA GLU A 11 3.53 -5.53 -22.23
C GLU A 11 4.68 -6.17 -23.01
N ASP A 12 5.88 -5.64 -22.78
CA ASP A 12 7.10 -6.30 -23.21
C ASP A 12 7.29 -7.58 -22.38
N LYS A 13 8.21 -8.41 -22.77
CA LYS A 13 8.42 -9.71 -22.13
C LYS A 13 8.54 -9.56 -20.62
N LEU A 14 7.82 -10.40 -19.88
CA LEU A 14 7.96 -10.55 -18.44
C LEU A 14 9.45 -10.73 -18.09
N ASP A 15 9.98 -9.84 -17.26
CA ASP A 15 11.34 -9.98 -16.74
C ASP A 15 11.35 -11.09 -15.68
N THR A 16 11.73 -12.28 -16.11
CA THR A 16 11.84 -13.45 -15.24
C THR A 16 13.23 -13.58 -14.61
N THR A 17 14.14 -12.62 -14.86
CA THR A 17 15.52 -12.70 -14.42
C THR A 17 15.82 -11.75 -13.27
N THR A 18 15.47 -10.48 -13.41
CA THR A 18 15.80 -9.45 -12.42
C THR A 18 15.04 -9.63 -11.10
N TYR A 19 13.78 -10.06 -11.19
CA TYR A 19 12.89 -10.18 -10.02
C TYR A 19 12.49 -11.63 -9.71
N SER A 20 13.27 -12.60 -10.16
CA SER A 20 12.97 -14.03 -9.99
C SER A 20 13.28 -14.56 -8.59
N VAL A 21 14.11 -13.85 -7.84
CA VAL A 21 14.56 -14.24 -6.51
C VAL A 21 14.56 -13.02 -5.60
N SER A 22 14.06 -13.16 -4.39
CA SER A 22 14.12 -12.11 -3.36
C SER A 22 15.54 -11.97 -2.80
N GLU A 23 15.83 -10.90 -2.07
CA GLU A 23 17.13 -10.63 -1.45
C GLU A 23 17.63 -11.79 -0.57
N ASN A 24 16.71 -12.48 0.11
CA ASN A 24 17.04 -13.64 0.94
C ASN A 24 17.18 -14.96 0.17
N GLY A 25 17.19 -14.93 -1.16
CA GLY A 25 17.36 -16.10 -2.01
C GLY A 25 16.09 -16.93 -2.23
N THR A 26 14.91 -16.45 -1.80
CA THR A 26 13.66 -17.17 -2.03
C THR A 26 13.14 -16.92 -3.44
N ALA A 27 12.81 -17.98 -4.16
CA ALA A 27 12.23 -17.86 -5.50
C ALA A 27 10.87 -17.14 -5.43
N ILE A 28 10.73 -16.09 -6.24
CA ILE A 28 9.47 -15.38 -6.40
C ILE A 28 8.66 -16.11 -7.45
N THR A 29 7.53 -16.69 -7.04
CA THR A 29 6.62 -17.40 -7.92
C THR A 29 5.39 -16.54 -8.20
N ASN A 30 4.84 -16.65 -9.41
CA ASN A 30 3.56 -16.04 -9.73
C ASN A 30 2.44 -16.76 -8.97
N GLN A 31 2.00 -16.17 -7.86
CA GLN A 31 0.91 -16.70 -7.05
C GLN A 31 -0.46 -16.58 -7.73
N LEU A 32 -0.56 -15.76 -8.77
CA LEU A 32 -1.77 -15.56 -9.56
C LEU A 32 -1.77 -16.34 -10.88
N SER A 33 -0.87 -17.33 -11.03
CA SER A 33 -0.80 -18.15 -12.24
C SER A 33 -2.10 -18.91 -12.54
N CYS A 34 -2.91 -19.19 -11.51
CA CYS A 34 -4.23 -19.79 -11.68
C CYS A 34 -5.30 -18.79 -12.18
N ALA A 35 -4.99 -17.50 -12.17
CA ALA A 35 -5.89 -16.41 -12.52
C ALA A 35 -5.45 -15.76 -13.84
N ASP A 36 -5.17 -16.58 -14.86
CA ASP A 36 -4.77 -16.09 -16.18
C ASP A 36 -5.80 -15.06 -16.67
N PRO A 37 -5.40 -13.81 -16.98
CA PRO A 37 -6.29 -12.78 -17.49
C PRO A 37 -6.88 -13.14 -18.86
N ASN A 38 -6.25 -14.05 -19.59
CA ASN A 38 -6.80 -14.57 -20.81
C ASN A 38 -7.92 -15.58 -20.50
N LEU A 39 -9.14 -15.09 -20.46
CA LEU A 39 -10.33 -15.89 -20.12
C LEU A 39 -10.61 -17.05 -21.08
N TYR A 40 -10.08 -16.99 -22.30
CA TYR A 40 -10.48 -17.89 -23.38
C TYR A 40 -9.40 -18.92 -23.73
N ASP A 41 -8.14 -18.59 -23.54
CA ASP A 41 -7.02 -19.41 -23.96
C ASP A 41 -6.07 -19.82 -22.82
N GLY A 42 -6.39 -19.46 -21.58
CA GLY A 42 -5.54 -19.76 -20.42
C GLY A 42 -5.58 -21.25 -20.08
N GLU A 43 -4.51 -21.97 -20.34
CA GLU A 43 -4.39 -23.42 -20.03
C GLU A 43 -4.50 -23.72 -18.51
N ASN A 44 -4.14 -22.74 -17.69
CA ASN A 44 -4.09 -22.88 -16.23
C ASN A 44 -5.21 -22.09 -15.52
N ASN A 45 -6.18 -21.58 -16.24
CA ASN A 45 -7.23 -20.77 -15.64
C ASN A 45 -8.23 -21.66 -14.89
N THR A 46 -8.08 -21.75 -13.58
CA THR A 46 -9.00 -22.47 -12.68
C THR A 46 -10.02 -21.54 -12.02
N VAL A 47 -9.97 -20.24 -12.32
CA VAL A 47 -10.86 -19.24 -11.74
C VAL A 47 -12.10 -19.07 -12.61
N THR A 48 -13.27 -19.17 -11.99
CA THR A 48 -14.53 -18.82 -12.66
C THR A 48 -14.72 -17.31 -12.58
N TRP A 49 -14.59 -16.64 -13.72
CA TRP A 49 -14.74 -15.21 -13.82
C TRP A 49 -16.20 -14.79 -13.85
N LEU A 50 -16.50 -13.65 -13.26
CA LEU A 50 -17.82 -13.04 -13.38
C LEU A 50 -18.07 -12.62 -14.83
N SER A 51 -19.10 -13.12 -15.46
CA SER A 51 -19.44 -12.86 -16.85
C SER A 51 -20.88 -12.40 -17.00
N ARG A 52 -21.11 -11.46 -17.93
CA ARG A 52 -22.44 -11.02 -18.33
C ARG A 52 -23.02 -11.91 -19.44
N SER A 53 -22.22 -12.71 -20.12
CA SER A 53 -22.68 -13.59 -21.21
C SER A 53 -23.59 -14.69 -20.72
N ASP A 54 -23.29 -15.18 -19.55
CA ASP A 54 -24.12 -16.11 -18.82
C ASP A 54 -24.02 -15.80 -17.32
N TRP A 55 -25.04 -15.70 -16.62
CA TRP A 55 -25.02 -15.47 -15.19
C TRP A 55 -24.95 -16.80 -14.39
N ASN A 56 -24.81 -17.92 -15.09
CA ASN A 56 -24.75 -19.24 -14.46
C ASN A 56 -23.33 -19.50 -13.96
N GLY A 57 -23.20 -19.86 -12.72
CA GLY A 57 -21.92 -20.25 -12.11
C GLY A 57 -20.99 -19.11 -11.73
N THR A 58 -21.35 -17.85 -12.02
CA THR A 58 -20.53 -16.69 -11.67
C THR A 58 -20.86 -16.09 -10.31
N LEU A 59 -22.03 -16.37 -9.79
CA LEU A 59 -22.43 -15.96 -8.45
C LEU A 59 -22.59 -17.21 -7.58
N PRO A 60 -22.17 -17.16 -6.32
CA PRO A 60 -22.39 -18.28 -5.42
C PRO A 60 -23.89 -18.49 -5.22
N THR A 61 -24.36 -19.71 -5.49
CA THR A 61 -25.75 -20.12 -5.34
C THR A 61 -26.06 -20.56 -3.90
N GLU A 62 -25.02 -20.79 -3.12
CA GLU A 62 -25.14 -21.20 -1.73
C GLU A 62 -24.26 -20.35 -0.83
N THR A 63 -24.74 -20.10 0.37
CA THR A 63 -23.92 -19.43 1.39
C THR A 63 -22.86 -20.40 1.89
N VAL A 64 -21.59 -20.05 1.73
CA VAL A 64 -20.50 -20.81 2.32
C VAL A 64 -20.54 -20.61 3.83
N LYS A 65 -20.83 -21.70 4.55
CA LYS A 65 -20.75 -21.73 6.01
C LYS A 65 -19.40 -22.30 6.42
N LEU A 66 -18.55 -21.44 6.96
CA LEU A 66 -17.30 -21.85 7.56
C LEU A 66 -17.52 -22.05 9.06
N ALA A 67 -17.29 -23.26 9.53
CA ALA A 67 -17.25 -23.53 10.97
C ALA A 67 -15.81 -23.42 11.46
N LEU A 68 -15.60 -22.71 12.55
CA LEU A 68 -14.32 -22.70 13.25
C LEU A 68 -14.01 -24.13 13.73
N THR A 69 -12.87 -24.67 13.32
CA THR A 69 -12.35 -25.91 13.89
C THR A 69 -11.92 -25.68 15.34
N GLU A 70 -11.87 -26.74 16.14
CA GLU A 70 -11.41 -26.64 17.52
C GLU A 70 -9.95 -26.17 17.59
N GLN A 71 -9.12 -26.54 16.61
CA GLN A 71 -7.75 -26.03 16.52
C GLN A 71 -7.73 -24.53 16.25
N LEU A 72 -8.49 -24.04 15.29
CA LEU A 72 -8.53 -22.61 14.98
C LEU A 72 -9.09 -21.78 16.14
N LYS A 73 -10.08 -22.33 16.90
CA LYS A 73 -10.55 -21.68 18.12
C LYS A 73 -9.45 -21.55 19.18
N LYS A 74 -8.66 -22.61 19.34
CA LYS A 74 -7.53 -22.61 20.25
C LYS A 74 -6.47 -21.59 19.82
N ASP A 75 -6.11 -21.58 18.55
CA ASP A 75 -5.12 -20.65 18.00
C ASP A 75 -5.56 -19.18 18.16
N LEU A 76 -6.85 -18.90 17.98
CA LEU A 76 -7.42 -17.56 18.21
C LEU A 76 -7.50 -17.17 19.69
N GLN A 77 -7.51 -18.13 20.62
CA GLN A 77 -7.47 -17.85 22.06
C GLN A 77 -6.06 -17.64 22.57
N ASP A 78 -5.08 -18.22 21.91
CA ASP A 78 -3.67 -18.18 22.28
C ASP A 78 -2.91 -17.12 21.45
N ILE A 79 -3.46 -15.92 21.43
CA ILE A 79 -2.87 -14.78 20.72
C ILE A 79 -1.86 -13.99 21.55
N ARG A 80 -1.63 -14.41 22.79
CA ARG A 80 -0.69 -13.70 23.67
C ARG A 80 0.72 -14.09 23.34
N TYR A 81 1.55 -13.07 23.13
CA TYR A 81 2.98 -13.27 23.07
C TYR A 81 3.50 -13.87 24.38
N ASP A 82 4.09 -15.03 24.31
CA ASP A 82 4.85 -15.62 25.42
C ASP A 82 6.34 -15.64 25.02
N PRO A 83 7.19 -14.89 25.73
CA PRO A 83 8.63 -14.88 25.45
C PRO A 83 9.27 -16.27 25.52
N ALA A 84 8.66 -17.22 26.23
CA ALA A 84 9.18 -18.58 26.36
C ALA A 84 9.05 -19.42 25.08
N ASP A 85 8.14 -19.00 24.17
CA ASP A 85 7.91 -19.68 22.88
C ASP A 85 8.96 -19.30 21.82
N TYR A 86 9.84 -18.34 22.14
CA TYR A 86 10.80 -17.80 21.19
C TYR A 86 12.23 -18.03 21.69
N GLU A 87 13.07 -18.46 20.77
CA GLU A 87 14.50 -18.55 21.07
C GLU A 87 15.09 -17.15 21.31
N ALA A 88 16.01 -17.07 22.26
CA ALA A 88 16.73 -15.82 22.51
C ALA A 88 17.54 -15.42 21.27
N VAL A 89 17.19 -14.32 20.64
CA VAL A 89 17.90 -13.77 19.49
C VAL A 89 18.93 -12.78 19.98
N ASN A 90 20.14 -12.86 19.47
CA ASN A 90 21.12 -11.80 19.65
C ASN A 90 20.64 -10.58 18.86
N LEU A 91 20.14 -9.57 19.54
CA LEU A 91 19.77 -8.32 18.91
C LEU A 91 21.00 -7.63 18.33
N PRO A 92 20.88 -6.99 17.14
CA PRO A 92 21.96 -6.17 16.62
C PRO A 92 22.30 -5.02 17.58
N ALA A 93 23.51 -4.50 17.47
CA ALA A 93 23.88 -3.32 18.22
C ALA A 93 23.02 -2.14 17.75
N MET A 94 22.40 -1.44 18.69
CA MET A 94 21.49 -0.33 18.46
C MET A 94 21.93 0.88 19.27
N GLY A 95 21.46 2.08 18.88
CA GLY A 95 21.69 3.31 19.63
C GLY A 95 23.15 3.74 19.68
N LYS A 96 23.92 3.50 18.61
CA LYS A 96 25.36 3.82 18.56
C LYS A 96 25.67 5.31 18.65
N ASN A 97 24.73 6.18 18.28
CA ASN A 97 24.92 7.63 18.28
C ASN A 97 26.18 8.08 17.52
N ASN A 98 26.33 7.60 16.29
CA ASN A 98 27.49 7.90 15.44
C ASN A 98 27.39 9.26 14.74
N GLY A 99 26.29 10.00 14.95
CA GLY A 99 26.07 11.35 14.38
C GLY A 99 25.54 11.37 12.96
N VAL A 100 25.23 10.21 12.37
CA VAL A 100 24.60 10.15 11.03
C VAL A 100 23.10 10.43 11.17
N THR A 101 22.61 11.34 10.34
CA THR A 101 21.20 11.77 10.35
C THR A 101 20.50 11.38 9.04
N LEU A 102 19.17 11.39 9.05
CA LEU A 102 18.39 11.12 7.83
C LEU A 102 18.70 12.13 6.72
N TYR A 103 19.05 13.37 7.08
CA TYR A 103 19.44 14.38 6.11
C TYR A 103 20.70 14.02 5.32
N ASP A 104 21.63 13.30 5.95
CA ASP A 104 22.88 12.84 5.33
C ASP A 104 22.66 11.78 4.24
N MET A 105 21.46 11.22 4.15
CA MET A 105 21.10 10.18 3.17
C MET A 105 20.64 10.77 1.84
N ILE A 106 20.42 12.06 1.75
CA ILE A 106 19.92 12.70 0.52
C ILE A 106 20.89 12.47 -0.63
N GLY A 107 20.42 11.86 -1.69
CA GLY A 107 21.19 11.60 -2.91
C GLY A 107 22.12 10.41 -2.87
N LEU A 108 22.10 9.62 -1.79
CA LEU A 108 22.82 8.35 -1.74
C LEU A 108 22.04 7.25 -2.47
N ASP A 109 22.79 6.33 -3.05
CA ASP A 109 22.21 5.12 -3.62
C ASP A 109 21.61 4.23 -2.52
N TYR A 110 20.66 3.38 -2.91
CA TYR A 110 19.98 2.46 -1.99
C TYR A 110 20.96 1.54 -1.26
N ASP A 111 22.01 1.08 -1.94
CA ASP A 111 23.02 0.17 -1.42
C ASP A 111 24.21 0.87 -0.75
N ASP A 112 24.12 2.18 -0.50
CA ASP A 112 25.21 2.90 0.16
C ASP A 112 25.37 2.41 1.61
N PRO A 113 26.59 1.99 2.03
CA PRO A 113 26.82 1.44 3.37
C PRO A 113 26.52 2.43 4.50
N LYS A 114 26.37 3.71 4.21
CA LYS A 114 25.99 4.72 5.19
C LYS A 114 24.57 4.51 5.74
N TRP A 115 23.72 3.76 5.02
CA TRP A 115 22.42 3.35 5.55
C TRP A 115 22.54 2.46 6.78
N ASP A 116 23.54 1.57 6.83
CA ASP A 116 23.81 0.75 8.02
C ASP A 116 24.23 1.62 9.20
N ASP A 117 25.05 2.64 8.96
CA ASP A 117 25.45 3.60 10.01
C ASP A 117 24.24 4.38 10.54
N LEU A 118 23.29 4.76 9.67
CA LEU A 118 22.04 5.40 10.09
C LEU A 118 21.20 4.47 10.94
N LEU A 119 20.99 3.23 10.50
CA LEU A 119 20.17 2.22 11.19
C LEU A 119 20.76 1.85 12.55
N ASP A 120 22.06 1.84 12.68
CA ASP A 120 22.77 1.58 13.94
C ASP A 120 22.46 2.61 15.04
N ASN A 121 21.99 3.80 14.66
CA ASN A 121 21.59 4.84 15.63
C ASN A 121 20.22 4.60 16.25
N LEU A 122 19.35 3.80 15.60
CA LEU A 122 18.00 3.53 16.07
C LEU A 122 18.03 2.82 17.42
N THR A 123 17.15 3.24 18.30
CA THR A 123 16.91 2.52 19.57
C THR A 123 15.71 1.59 19.42
N PHE A 124 15.65 0.57 20.28
CA PHE A 124 14.50 -0.34 20.31
C PHE A 124 13.18 0.42 20.56
N ASP A 125 13.19 1.39 21.47
CA ASP A 125 12.00 2.17 21.81
C ASP A 125 11.52 3.01 20.62
N GLU A 126 12.43 3.61 19.86
CA GLU A 126 12.08 4.35 18.64
C GLU A 126 11.48 3.44 17.58
N MET A 127 12.07 2.28 17.34
CA MET A 127 11.53 1.30 16.40
C MET A 127 10.14 0.80 16.83
N ASN A 128 9.99 0.50 18.13
CA ASN A 128 8.70 0.08 18.68
C ASN A 128 7.63 1.17 18.52
N THR A 129 7.98 2.41 18.81
CA THR A 129 7.08 3.57 18.63
C THR A 129 6.73 3.76 17.15
N LEU A 130 7.71 3.66 16.26
CA LEU A 130 7.49 3.80 14.82
C LEU A 130 6.51 2.75 14.27
N ILE A 131 6.59 1.53 14.78
CA ILE A 131 5.72 0.41 14.36
C ILE A 131 4.36 0.46 15.08
N GLY A 132 4.36 0.72 16.38
CA GLY A 132 3.18 0.57 17.22
C GLY A 132 2.26 1.77 17.29
N ASP A 133 2.80 2.97 17.20
CA ASP A 133 2.07 4.23 17.41
C ASP A 133 1.77 4.99 16.12
N ALA A 134 2.20 4.47 14.98
CA ALA A 134 2.14 5.12 13.68
C ALA A 134 0.78 4.92 12.99
N PHE A 135 -0.31 5.39 13.59
CA PHE A 135 -1.61 5.40 12.93
C PHE A 135 -1.91 6.79 12.36
N HIS A 136 -1.95 6.92 11.03
CA HIS A 136 -2.05 8.21 10.30
C HIS A 136 -0.92 9.21 10.59
N TRP A 137 0.21 8.69 11.06
CA TRP A 137 1.40 9.48 11.37
C TRP A 137 2.64 8.64 11.07
N THR A 138 3.71 9.30 10.65
CA THR A 138 5.06 8.74 10.79
C THR A 138 5.65 9.35 12.04
N MET A 139 5.96 8.52 13.04
CA MET A 139 6.48 9.00 14.31
C MET A 139 7.89 9.57 14.12
N PRO A 140 8.26 10.64 14.85
CA PRO A 140 9.61 11.17 14.77
C PRO A 140 10.62 10.18 15.35
N VAL A 141 11.78 10.07 14.71
CA VAL A 141 12.90 9.27 15.18
C VAL A 141 14.06 10.21 15.50
N LYS A 142 14.23 10.48 16.79
CA LYS A 142 15.14 11.52 17.28
C LYS A 142 16.60 11.18 17.07
N SER A 143 16.97 9.91 17.20
CA SER A 143 18.35 9.44 17.06
C SER A 143 18.96 9.73 15.69
N ILE A 144 18.13 9.88 14.67
CA ILE A 144 18.52 10.16 13.29
C ILE A 144 17.96 11.49 12.78
N GLU A 145 17.43 12.32 13.67
CA GLU A 145 16.80 13.62 13.34
C GLU A 145 15.66 13.52 12.32
N ALA A 146 14.99 12.36 12.22
CA ALA A 146 13.83 12.21 11.35
C ALA A 146 12.61 12.92 11.97
N PRO A 147 11.98 13.86 11.25
CA PRO A 147 10.79 14.54 11.75
C PRO A 147 9.58 13.61 11.73
N GLY A 148 8.63 13.85 12.61
CA GLY A 148 7.31 13.25 12.50
C GLY A 148 6.53 13.87 11.35
N THR A 149 5.72 13.06 10.67
CA THR A 149 4.88 13.52 9.57
C THR A 149 3.43 13.13 9.81
N ARG A 150 2.54 13.84 9.17
CA ARG A 150 1.10 13.56 9.19
C ARG A 150 0.69 12.97 7.84
N ASP A 151 -0.16 11.95 7.91
CA ASP A 151 -0.73 11.28 6.75
C ASP A 151 -2.25 11.48 6.77
N GLU A 152 -2.85 11.72 5.62
CA GLU A 152 -4.29 11.95 5.55
C GLU A 152 -4.95 11.25 4.37
N ASN A 153 -6.24 10.98 4.53
CA ASN A 153 -7.08 10.50 3.45
C ASN A 153 -7.38 11.63 2.46
N GLY A 154 -7.62 11.25 1.23
CA GLY A 154 -8.10 12.22 0.26
C GLY A 154 -7.80 11.89 -1.18
N PRO A 155 -8.16 10.70 -1.69
CA PRO A 155 -8.01 10.40 -3.10
C PRO A 155 -8.81 11.36 -3.99
N GLN A 156 -9.91 11.89 -3.48
CA GLN A 156 -10.78 12.89 -4.13
C GLN A 156 -10.59 14.31 -3.59
N GLY A 157 -9.43 14.58 -3.01
CA GLY A 157 -9.12 15.80 -2.27
C GLY A 157 -9.02 15.53 -0.77
N LEU A 158 -8.17 16.28 -0.08
CA LEU A 158 -7.92 16.09 1.35
C LEU A 158 -9.21 16.14 2.16
N THR A 159 -9.39 15.17 3.04
CA THR A 159 -10.47 15.12 4.00
C THR A 159 -9.94 15.34 5.41
N ALA A 160 -10.76 15.92 6.28
CA ALA A 160 -10.43 15.99 7.70
C ALA A 160 -10.39 14.56 8.28
N SER A 161 -9.35 14.26 9.07
CA SER A 161 -9.27 12.96 9.74
C SER A 161 -10.50 12.65 10.55
N LEU A 162 -11.05 11.45 10.37
CA LEU A 162 -12.18 10.91 11.14
C LEU A 162 -11.88 10.83 12.65
N LEU A 163 -10.63 10.89 13.05
CA LEU A 163 -10.19 10.70 14.42
C LEU A 163 -10.01 12.00 15.21
N GLY A 164 -10.44 13.12 14.66
CA GLY A 164 -10.61 14.35 15.44
C GLY A 164 -9.35 14.91 16.11
N SER A 165 -8.18 14.52 15.69
CA SER A 165 -6.92 14.99 16.26
C SER A 165 -6.65 16.43 15.85
N GLY A 166 -7.45 17.39 16.38
CA GLY A 166 -7.12 18.81 16.34
C GLY A 166 -6.91 19.43 14.95
N ALA A 167 -7.44 18.79 13.92
CA ALA A 167 -7.35 19.29 12.57
C ALA A 167 -8.06 20.63 12.49
N THR A 168 -7.31 21.68 12.44
CA THR A 168 -7.71 22.94 11.83
C THR A 168 -8.55 22.60 10.60
N GLN A 169 -9.69 23.28 10.43
CA GLN A 169 -10.53 23.13 9.25
C GLN A 169 -9.63 23.13 7.99
N LEU A 170 -9.45 21.94 7.40
CA LEU A 170 -8.71 21.84 6.16
C LEU A 170 -9.58 22.45 5.05
N THR A 171 -9.10 23.55 4.48
CA THR A 171 -9.69 24.08 3.26
C THR A 171 -8.98 23.39 2.11
N ALA A 172 -9.64 22.44 1.49
CA ALA A 172 -9.09 21.70 0.36
C ALA A 172 -10.10 21.64 -0.79
N THR A 173 -9.59 21.41 -1.98
CA THR A 173 -10.42 21.22 -3.18
C THR A 173 -11.01 19.82 -3.14
N ALA A 174 -12.32 19.70 -3.31
CA ALA A 174 -12.99 18.43 -3.52
C ALA A 174 -13.12 18.15 -5.02
N PHE A 175 -12.82 16.92 -5.40
CA PHE A 175 -12.94 16.42 -6.76
C PHE A 175 -14.06 15.38 -6.86
N THR A 176 -14.39 14.99 -8.07
CA THR A 176 -15.28 13.86 -8.34
C THR A 176 -14.61 12.53 -7.97
N SER A 177 -15.36 11.44 -8.06
CA SER A 177 -14.82 10.10 -7.82
C SER A 177 -13.73 9.73 -8.82
N GLU A 178 -12.81 8.88 -8.41
CA GLU A 178 -11.64 8.50 -9.21
C GLU A 178 -12.02 7.73 -10.48
N ASP A 179 -13.02 6.88 -10.40
CA ASP A 179 -13.59 6.19 -11.57
C ASP A 179 -14.13 7.15 -12.63
N VAL A 180 -14.75 8.27 -12.22
CA VAL A 180 -15.20 9.32 -13.14
C VAL A 180 -14.00 10.09 -13.71
N MET A 181 -12.99 10.37 -12.91
CA MET A 181 -11.76 10.99 -13.37
C MET A 181 -11.03 10.10 -14.37
N ALA A 182 -10.93 8.80 -14.11
CA ALA A 182 -10.34 7.81 -15.02
C ALA A 182 -11.08 7.73 -16.35
N ALA A 183 -12.42 7.80 -16.31
CA ALA A 183 -13.26 7.76 -17.49
C ALA A 183 -13.05 8.94 -18.47
N THR A 184 -12.36 9.99 -18.03
CA THR A 184 -11.99 11.12 -18.93
C THR A 184 -10.91 10.75 -19.91
N PHE A 185 -10.05 9.78 -19.60
CA PHE A 185 -8.83 9.44 -20.35
C PHE A 185 -7.93 10.65 -20.62
N ASN A 186 -8.01 11.66 -19.77
CA ASN A 186 -7.29 12.93 -19.95
C ASN A 186 -6.14 13.03 -18.93
N THR A 187 -4.94 12.69 -19.36
CA THR A 187 -3.73 12.70 -18.52
C THR A 187 -3.32 14.11 -18.06
N ASP A 188 -3.56 15.13 -18.88
CA ASP A 188 -3.26 16.52 -18.52
C ASP A 188 -4.16 17.01 -17.39
N LEU A 189 -5.44 16.64 -17.45
CA LEU A 189 -6.40 16.92 -16.37
C LEU A 189 -5.96 16.21 -15.08
N MET A 190 -5.55 14.95 -15.16
CA MET A 190 -5.07 14.20 -13.98
C MET A 190 -3.81 14.83 -13.38
N THR A 191 -2.90 15.31 -14.22
CA THR A 191 -1.72 16.06 -13.77
C THR A 191 -2.12 17.35 -13.03
N ALA A 192 -3.10 18.07 -13.54
CA ALA A 192 -3.62 19.28 -12.87
C ALA A 192 -4.28 18.96 -11.52
N VAL A 193 -5.09 17.89 -11.44
CA VAL A 193 -5.69 17.40 -10.18
C VAL A 193 -4.62 17.05 -9.17
N GLY A 194 -3.63 16.25 -9.56
CA GLY A 194 -2.51 15.87 -8.68
C GLY A 194 -1.73 17.08 -8.17
N THR A 195 -1.51 18.08 -9.02
CA THR A 195 -0.85 19.33 -8.64
C THR A 195 -1.65 20.10 -7.59
N ILE A 196 -2.97 20.18 -7.74
CA ILE A 196 -3.83 20.87 -6.78
C ILE A 196 -3.84 20.12 -5.44
N ILE A 197 -3.97 18.79 -5.46
CA ILE A 197 -3.91 17.96 -4.25
C ILE A 197 -2.57 18.15 -3.54
N GLY A 198 -1.46 18.09 -4.27
CA GLY A 198 -0.13 18.31 -3.72
C GLY A 198 0.03 19.70 -3.06
N ASN A 199 -0.50 20.75 -3.68
CA ASN A 199 -0.50 22.08 -3.09
C ASN A 199 -1.38 22.16 -1.82
N ASN A 200 -2.51 21.47 -1.80
CA ASN A 200 -3.35 21.36 -0.61
C ASN A 200 -2.61 20.61 0.52
N CYS A 201 -1.88 19.54 0.21
CA CYS A 201 -1.03 18.81 1.16
C CYS A 201 0.04 19.71 1.76
N LEU A 202 0.75 20.49 0.94
CA LEU A 202 1.75 21.46 1.41
C LEU A 202 1.13 22.50 2.35
N SER A 203 -0.01 23.07 1.97
CA SER A 203 -0.70 24.09 2.77
C SER A 203 -1.21 23.54 4.11
N ALA A 204 -1.55 22.26 4.15
CA ALA A 204 -2.06 21.58 5.33
C ALA A 204 -0.97 20.90 6.18
N ASN A 205 0.29 20.97 5.74
CA ASN A 205 1.43 20.25 6.34
C ASN A 205 1.21 18.73 6.41
N ILE A 206 0.75 18.15 5.31
CA ILE A 206 0.53 16.71 5.15
C ILE A 206 1.62 16.17 4.25
N ALA A 207 2.33 15.17 4.72
CA ALA A 207 3.48 14.58 4.02
C ALA A 207 3.11 13.35 3.19
N CYS A 208 2.06 12.63 3.58
CA CYS A 208 1.61 11.43 2.89
C CYS A 208 0.10 11.47 2.68
N LEU A 209 -0.32 11.11 1.48
CA LEU A 209 -1.72 10.98 1.11
C LEU A 209 -2.08 9.51 0.92
N TYR A 210 -3.16 9.06 1.53
CA TYR A 210 -3.80 7.79 1.16
C TYR A 210 -4.61 7.99 -0.13
N GLY A 211 -3.90 7.85 -1.23
CA GLY A 211 -4.41 8.06 -2.59
C GLY A 211 -3.27 8.24 -3.60
N PRO A 212 -3.54 8.13 -4.90
CA PRO A 212 -4.79 7.64 -5.46
C PRO A 212 -5.01 6.15 -5.21
N GLY A 213 -6.28 5.71 -5.23
CA GLY A 213 -6.61 4.30 -5.24
C GLY A 213 -6.40 3.70 -6.64
N ASN A 214 -5.88 2.47 -6.68
CA ASN A 214 -5.74 1.71 -7.92
C ASN A 214 -6.21 0.29 -7.67
N ASN A 215 -7.24 -0.13 -8.36
CA ASN A 215 -7.78 -1.47 -8.21
C ASN A 215 -8.46 -1.94 -9.49
N ILE A 216 -8.72 -3.24 -9.56
CA ILE A 216 -9.54 -3.83 -10.62
C ILE A 216 -10.98 -3.91 -10.12
N HIS A 217 -11.88 -3.17 -10.75
CA HIS A 217 -13.30 -3.18 -10.44
C HIS A 217 -13.95 -4.49 -10.89
N ARG A 218 -14.03 -5.48 -10.01
CA ARG A 218 -14.62 -6.78 -10.33
C ARG A 218 -16.02 -6.96 -9.77
N THR A 219 -16.24 -6.50 -8.56
CA THR A 219 -17.50 -6.69 -7.83
C THR A 219 -18.10 -5.38 -7.40
N PRO A 220 -19.42 -5.21 -7.51
CA PRO A 220 -20.11 -4.01 -7.02
C PRO A 220 -20.20 -3.95 -5.49
N TYR A 221 -19.81 -5.01 -4.80
CA TYR A 221 -19.89 -5.06 -3.32
C TYR A 221 -18.74 -4.38 -2.59
N GLY A 222 -17.75 -3.87 -3.31
CA GLY A 222 -16.70 -3.04 -2.72
C GLY A 222 -17.26 -1.68 -2.30
N GLY A 223 -17.20 -1.35 -1.01
CA GLY A 223 -17.76 -0.09 -0.48
C GLY A 223 -17.00 1.15 -0.90
N ARG A 224 -15.78 1.00 -1.43
CA ARG A 224 -14.88 2.09 -1.81
C ARG A 224 -14.42 2.02 -3.28
N ASN A 225 -15.18 1.37 -4.13
CA ASN A 225 -14.86 1.28 -5.56
C ASN A 225 -14.76 2.65 -6.24
N PHE A 226 -15.40 3.66 -5.70
CA PHE A 226 -15.35 5.05 -6.19
C PHE A 226 -14.02 5.76 -5.91
N GLU A 227 -13.16 5.16 -5.09
CA GLU A 227 -11.83 5.68 -4.75
C GLU A 227 -10.71 5.05 -5.61
N ASP A 228 -11.07 4.27 -6.60
CA ASP A 228 -10.11 3.57 -7.45
C ASP A 228 -10.22 4.02 -8.91
N TYR A 229 -9.05 4.20 -9.54
CA TYR A 229 -8.92 4.49 -10.99
C TYR A 229 -9.14 3.27 -11.86
#